data_85d5afced6ac6c8808a0c16e026fa4a3
#
_entry.id   85d5afced6ac6c8808a0c16e026fa4a3
#
_cell.length_a   1.000
_cell.length_b   1.000
_cell.length_c   1.000
_cell.angle_alpha   90.00
_cell.angle_beta   90.00
_cell.angle_gamma   90.00
#
_symmetry.space_group_name_H-M   'P 1'
#
loop_
_entity.id
_entity.type
_entity.pdbx_description
1 polymer ?
#
loop_
_entity_poly.entity_id
_entity_poly.type
_entity_poly.pdbx_seq_one_letter_code
_entity_poly.pdbx_strand_id
1 'polypeptide(L)'
;MGGTQELATEVLESEEMDGLELAVCLVSGGMDSCVTAAIAHEENDELAFLHVSYGQRTEKRERKSFEAIADHFNVKLRLVISLEHLAQIGGSSLTDAAIPVTPADLAARGIPSSYVPFRNAHLLAAAASWGEVINARAIYIGAVAEDSSGYPDCRPEFYQAFQTVLDLGTRPETSITIKTPVIRMRKSEIVRKGLDLGAPLHLTWSCYQESEIACGNCDSCALRLRAFREAGAADPITYMLDSSRFAY
;
A
#
# COMPACT_ATOMS: atom_id res chain seq x y z
N MET A 1 29.46 -25.99 1.01
CA MET A 1 29.17 -25.90 -0.42
C MET A 1 27.94 -25.02 -0.53
N GLY A 2 28.19 -23.78 -0.89
CA GLY A 2 27.17 -22.75 -0.93
C GLY A 2 26.37 -22.83 -2.23
N GLY A 3 25.04 -22.88 -2.12
CA GLY A 3 24.11 -22.63 -3.20
C GLY A 3 23.79 -21.15 -3.22
N THR A 4 24.43 -20.40 -4.09
CA THR A 4 24.00 -19.07 -4.49
C THR A 4 22.70 -19.24 -5.26
N GLN A 5 21.58 -18.77 -4.69
CA GLN A 5 20.33 -18.57 -5.42
C GLN A 5 20.58 -17.46 -6.45
N GLU A 6 20.72 -17.83 -7.71
CA GLU A 6 20.64 -16.92 -8.84
C GLU A 6 19.26 -16.28 -8.85
N LEU A 7 19.22 -14.98 -8.53
CA LEU A 7 18.11 -14.10 -8.87
C LEU A 7 18.14 -13.97 -10.38
N ALA A 8 17.34 -14.78 -11.07
CA ALA A 8 17.07 -14.65 -12.49
C ALA A 8 16.27 -13.34 -12.68
N THR A 9 16.99 -12.24 -12.81
CA THR A 9 16.47 -11.03 -13.44
C THR A 9 16.53 -11.31 -14.93
N GLU A 10 15.48 -11.84 -15.54
CA GLU A 10 15.31 -11.74 -16.97
C GLU A 10 15.18 -10.23 -17.27
N VAL A 11 16.27 -9.66 -17.74
CA VAL A 11 16.30 -8.33 -18.34
C VAL A 11 15.48 -8.47 -19.61
N LEU A 12 14.24 -8.01 -19.60
CA LEU A 12 13.44 -7.82 -20.79
C LEU A 12 14.29 -6.96 -21.74
N GLU A 13 14.41 -7.42 -22.97
CA GLU A 13 15.28 -6.82 -23.98
C GLU A 13 14.92 -5.34 -24.12
N SER A 14 15.92 -4.48 -23.96
CA SER A 14 15.81 -3.03 -23.85
C SER A 14 15.28 -2.32 -25.10
N GLU A 15 15.05 -3.02 -26.19
CA GLU A 15 14.61 -2.47 -27.47
C GLU A 15 13.08 -2.35 -27.63
N GLU A 16 12.26 -3.09 -26.83
CA GLU A 16 10.79 -2.98 -26.89
C GLU A 16 10.19 -1.98 -25.89
N MET A 17 10.98 -1.44 -24.96
CA MET A 17 10.47 -0.54 -23.90
C MET A 17 10.65 0.96 -24.20
N ASP A 18 11.22 1.32 -25.34
CA ASP A 18 11.43 2.72 -25.69
C ASP A 18 10.09 3.34 -26.15
N GLY A 19 9.39 3.99 -25.22
CA GLY A 19 8.11 4.69 -25.46
C GLY A 19 6.95 4.27 -24.55
N LEU A 20 7.06 3.17 -23.80
CA LEU A 20 6.02 2.73 -22.84
C LEU A 20 6.11 3.48 -21.52
N GLU A 21 4.96 3.90 -20.97
CA GLU A 21 4.91 4.50 -19.64
C GLU A 21 4.86 3.42 -18.56
N LEU A 22 6.03 3.13 -17.97
CA LEU A 22 6.17 2.19 -16.85
C LEU A 22 6.00 2.92 -15.52
N ALA A 23 5.17 2.40 -14.63
CA ALA A 23 5.00 2.93 -13.28
C ALA A 23 5.26 1.88 -12.19
N VAL A 24 5.93 2.29 -11.11
CA VAL A 24 6.04 1.50 -9.87
C VAL A 24 4.82 1.76 -9.00
N CYS A 25 4.12 0.70 -8.60
CA CYS A 25 3.04 0.78 -7.61
C CYS A 25 3.46 0.15 -6.29
N LEU A 26 3.39 0.90 -5.22
CA LEU A 26 3.51 0.41 -3.85
C LEU A 26 2.23 -0.31 -3.44
N VAL A 27 2.26 -1.65 -3.41
CA VAL A 27 1.09 -2.49 -3.13
C VAL A 27 1.28 -3.24 -1.81
N SER A 28 0.61 -2.79 -0.77
CA SER A 28 0.65 -3.42 0.56
C SER A 28 -0.21 -4.69 0.65
N GLY A 29 -1.12 -4.90 -0.27
CA GLY A 29 -2.19 -5.90 -0.18
C GLY A 29 -3.48 -5.36 0.46
N GLY A 30 -3.50 -4.12 0.93
CA GLY A 30 -4.67 -3.44 1.48
C GLY A 30 -5.56 -2.79 0.40
N MET A 31 -6.75 -2.39 0.81
CA MET A 31 -7.78 -1.81 -0.06
C MET A 31 -7.29 -0.57 -0.82
N ASP A 32 -6.71 0.40 -0.12
CA ASP A 32 -6.30 1.67 -0.74
C ASP A 32 -5.21 1.48 -1.79
N SER A 33 -4.23 0.62 -1.49
CA SER A 33 -3.16 0.29 -2.45
C SER A 33 -3.66 -0.50 -3.66
N CYS A 34 -4.68 -1.34 -3.48
CA CYS A 34 -5.33 -2.08 -4.56
C CYS A 34 -6.08 -1.13 -5.50
N VAL A 35 -6.84 -0.18 -4.96
CA VAL A 35 -7.55 0.83 -5.79
C VAL A 35 -6.54 1.75 -6.47
N THR A 36 -5.45 2.12 -5.79
CA THR A 36 -4.35 2.88 -6.39
C THR A 36 -3.71 2.13 -7.56
N ALA A 37 -3.51 0.81 -7.43
CA ALA A 37 -3.01 -0.03 -8.51
C ALA A 37 -3.99 -0.11 -9.69
N ALA A 38 -5.31 -0.16 -9.43
CA ALA A 38 -6.32 -0.10 -10.47
C ALA A 38 -6.30 1.23 -11.24
N ILE A 39 -6.12 2.35 -10.53
CA ILE A 39 -5.96 3.67 -11.16
C ILE A 39 -4.69 3.71 -12.01
N ALA A 40 -3.56 3.23 -11.45
CA ALA A 40 -2.30 3.19 -12.18
C ALA A 40 -2.39 2.32 -13.44
N HIS A 41 -3.16 1.22 -13.40
CA HIS A 41 -3.38 0.33 -14.53
C HIS A 41 -4.13 1.00 -15.69
N GLU A 42 -5.04 1.95 -15.39
CA GLU A 42 -5.73 2.75 -16.40
C GLU A 42 -4.86 3.90 -16.98
N GLU A 43 -3.84 4.33 -16.24
CA GLU A 43 -3.06 5.52 -16.58
C GLU A 43 -1.69 5.18 -17.22
N ASN A 44 -1.24 3.91 -17.22
CA ASN A 44 0.08 3.52 -17.69
C ASN A 44 0.03 2.26 -18.54
N ASP A 45 0.98 2.12 -19.46
CA ASP A 45 1.08 0.95 -20.33
C ASP A 45 1.57 -0.29 -19.59
N GLU A 46 2.53 -0.11 -18.66
CA GLU A 46 3.14 -1.19 -17.89
C GLU A 46 3.25 -0.84 -16.40
N LEU A 47 3.12 -1.86 -15.57
CA LEU A 47 3.22 -1.73 -14.12
C LEU A 47 4.31 -2.63 -13.53
N ALA A 48 4.99 -2.09 -12.52
CA ALA A 48 5.88 -2.81 -11.64
C ALA A 48 5.36 -2.72 -10.20
N PHE A 49 5.11 -3.86 -9.54
CA PHE A 49 4.57 -3.87 -8.18
C PHE A 49 5.65 -4.08 -7.13
N LEU A 50 5.71 -3.17 -6.16
CA LEU A 50 6.60 -3.24 -5.01
C LEU A 50 5.80 -3.53 -3.74
N HIS A 51 6.12 -4.64 -3.09
CA HIS A 51 5.67 -4.95 -1.73
C HIS A 51 6.81 -4.77 -0.74
N VAL A 52 6.51 -4.17 0.39
CA VAL A 52 7.50 -3.94 1.45
C VAL A 52 7.02 -4.55 2.76
N SER A 53 7.74 -5.54 3.22
CA SER A 53 7.62 -6.08 4.57
C SER A 53 8.46 -5.26 5.54
N TYR A 54 7.97 -5.01 6.74
CA TYR A 54 8.69 -4.25 7.77
C TYR A 54 8.48 -4.83 9.18
N GLY A 55 8.18 -6.14 9.26
CA GLY A 55 7.90 -6.84 10.50
C GLY A 55 6.48 -6.61 11.04
N GLN A 56 5.53 -6.22 10.19
CA GLN A 56 4.13 -6.06 10.57
C GLN A 56 3.47 -7.41 10.92
N ARG A 57 2.54 -7.38 11.87
CA ARG A 57 1.88 -8.59 12.41
C ARG A 57 1.24 -9.50 11.37
N THR A 58 0.68 -8.92 10.32
CA THR A 58 -0.05 -9.63 9.26
C THR A 58 0.74 -9.75 7.95
N GLU A 59 2.08 -9.64 8.02
CA GLU A 59 2.99 -9.66 6.86
C GLU A 59 2.70 -10.78 5.86
N LYS A 60 2.59 -12.03 6.34
CA LYS A 60 2.34 -13.19 5.46
C LYS A 60 0.98 -13.07 4.73
N ARG A 61 -0.03 -12.55 5.40
CA ARG A 61 -1.37 -12.38 4.82
C ARG A 61 -1.39 -11.23 3.83
N GLU A 62 -0.73 -10.12 4.15
CA GLU A 62 -0.58 -8.98 3.25
C GLU A 62 0.18 -9.37 1.98
N ARG A 63 1.27 -10.11 2.12
CA ARG A 63 2.02 -10.64 0.98
C ARG A 63 1.18 -11.56 0.10
N LYS A 64 0.37 -12.45 0.68
CA LYS A 64 -0.57 -13.29 -0.09
C LYS A 64 -1.58 -12.43 -0.87
N SER A 65 -2.08 -11.36 -0.29
CA SER A 65 -2.96 -10.41 -0.97
C SER A 65 -2.22 -9.67 -2.10
N PHE A 66 -0.98 -9.23 -1.87
CA PHE A 66 -0.12 -8.61 -2.88
C PHE A 66 0.04 -9.51 -4.11
N GLU A 67 0.43 -10.79 -3.92
CA GLU A 67 0.61 -11.73 -5.03
C GLU A 67 -0.70 -11.94 -5.81
N ALA A 68 -1.83 -12.12 -5.11
CA ALA A 68 -3.13 -12.30 -5.74
C ALA A 68 -3.58 -11.06 -6.53
N ILE A 69 -3.31 -9.85 -6.03
CA ILE A 69 -3.59 -8.59 -6.73
C ILE A 69 -2.68 -8.46 -7.96
N ALA A 70 -1.40 -8.79 -7.84
CA ALA A 70 -0.45 -8.77 -8.96
C ALA A 70 -0.83 -9.77 -10.06
N ASP A 71 -1.32 -10.96 -9.69
CA ASP A 71 -1.85 -11.95 -10.63
C ASP A 71 -3.09 -11.43 -11.35
N HIS A 72 -4.01 -10.79 -10.62
CA HIS A 72 -5.24 -10.22 -11.20
C HIS A 72 -4.93 -9.18 -12.29
N PHE A 73 -3.98 -8.27 -12.05
CA PHE A 73 -3.55 -7.27 -13.03
C PHE A 73 -2.51 -7.78 -14.03
N ASN A 74 -2.16 -9.08 -13.98
CA ASN A 74 -1.16 -9.71 -14.84
C ASN A 74 0.22 -9.00 -14.80
N VAL A 75 0.55 -8.36 -13.68
CA VAL A 75 1.84 -7.66 -13.51
C VAL A 75 2.97 -8.67 -13.42
N LYS A 76 4.00 -8.53 -14.27
CA LYS A 76 5.16 -9.43 -14.35
C LYS A 76 6.32 -8.93 -13.49
N LEU A 77 6.57 -7.63 -13.50
CA LEU A 77 7.63 -7.00 -12.71
C LEU A 77 7.17 -6.88 -11.25
N ARG A 78 7.70 -7.74 -10.38
CA ARG A 78 7.36 -7.78 -8.96
C ARG A 78 8.62 -7.76 -8.12
N LEU A 79 8.65 -6.89 -7.11
CA LEU A 79 9.72 -6.85 -6.13
C LEU A 79 9.14 -6.90 -4.72
N VAL A 80 9.69 -7.79 -3.90
CA VAL A 80 9.37 -7.88 -2.47
C VAL A 80 10.65 -7.62 -1.68
N ILE A 81 10.64 -6.60 -0.84
CA ILE A 81 11.78 -6.25 0.01
C ILE A 81 11.40 -6.28 1.49
N SER A 82 12.40 -6.39 2.37
CA SER A 82 12.25 -6.30 3.81
C SER A 82 12.96 -5.06 4.36
N LEU A 83 12.23 -4.31 5.19
CA LEU A 83 12.73 -3.18 6.00
C LEU A 83 12.63 -3.53 7.51
N GLU A 84 13.16 -4.69 7.90
CA GLU A 84 13.08 -5.22 9.28
C GLU A 84 13.61 -4.25 10.34
N HIS A 85 14.51 -3.34 9.97
CA HIS A 85 15.00 -2.30 10.88
C HIS A 85 13.86 -1.42 11.43
N LEU A 86 12.73 -1.26 10.74
CA LEU A 86 11.58 -0.52 11.28
C LEU A 86 10.95 -1.23 12.48
N ALA A 87 10.95 -2.57 12.49
CA ALA A 87 10.53 -3.34 13.66
C ALA A 87 11.56 -3.23 14.80
N GLN A 88 12.87 -3.22 14.48
CA GLN A 88 13.93 -3.04 15.48
C GLN A 88 13.90 -1.66 16.12
N ILE A 89 13.55 -0.60 15.38
CA ILE A 89 13.33 0.75 15.89
C ILE A 89 12.15 0.75 16.87
N GLY A 90 11.08 0.01 16.56
CA GLY A 90 9.91 -0.13 17.42
C GLY A 90 8.96 1.08 17.41
N GLY A 91 8.19 1.24 18.49
CA GLY A 91 7.32 2.40 18.69
C GLY A 91 5.96 2.31 17.98
N SER A 92 5.61 1.17 17.38
CA SER A 92 4.31 0.96 16.74
C SER A 92 3.68 -0.36 17.15
N SER A 93 2.37 -0.35 17.40
CA SER A 93 1.59 -1.57 17.65
C SER A 93 1.53 -2.53 16.45
N LEU A 94 1.94 -2.10 15.27
CA LEU A 94 2.01 -2.95 14.08
C LEU A 94 3.28 -3.81 14.05
N THR A 95 4.36 -3.34 14.65
CA THR A 95 5.68 -4.00 14.60
C THR A 95 6.18 -4.48 15.96
N ASP A 96 5.67 -3.93 17.06
CA ASP A 96 6.05 -4.29 18.42
C ASP A 96 4.91 -5.07 19.10
N ALA A 97 5.16 -6.35 19.43
CA ALA A 97 4.20 -7.21 20.09
C ALA A 97 3.84 -6.75 21.51
N ALA A 98 4.73 -5.99 22.17
CA ALA A 98 4.48 -5.45 23.51
C ALA A 98 3.47 -4.28 23.50
N ILE A 99 3.24 -3.63 22.36
CA ILE A 99 2.25 -2.56 22.20
C ILE A 99 0.96 -3.18 21.66
N PRO A 100 -0.15 -3.22 22.43
CA PRO A 100 -1.38 -3.85 21.97
C PRO A 100 -2.02 -3.04 20.82
N VAL A 101 -2.64 -3.74 19.87
CA VAL A 101 -3.58 -3.12 18.93
C VAL A 101 -4.89 -2.91 19.66
N THR A 102 -5.25 -1.66 19.92
CA THR A 102 -6.48 -1.31 20.64
C THR A 102 -7.72 -1.49 19.75
N PRO A 103 -8.90 -1.72 20.38
CA PRO A 103 -10.17 -1.58 19.67
C PRO A 103 -10.30 -0.20 19.01
N ALA A 104 -11.02 -0.15 17.88
CA ALA A 104 -11.21 1.08 17.12
C ALA A 104 -11.87 2.19 17.94
N ASP A 105 -11.25 3.36 17.90
CA ASP A 105 -11.84 4.62 18.35
C ASP A 105 -11.70 5.66 17.22
N LEU A 106 -12.71 5.72 16.36
CA LEU A 106 -12.73 6.63 15.21
C LEU A 106 -12.92 8.11 15.62
N ALA A 107 -13.20 8.39 16.90
CA ALA A 107 -13.28 9.74 17.45
C ALA A 107 -11.95 10.18 18.11
N ALA A 108 -11.00 9.28 18.30
CA ALA A 108 -9.70 9.57 18.87
C ALA A 108 -8.97 10.65 18.05
N ARG A 109 -8.28 11.54 18.76
CA ARG A 109 -7.44 12.57 18.14
C ARG A 109 -5.97 12.30 18.42
N GLY A 110 -5.13 12.64 17.45
CA GLY A 110 -3.68 12.49 17.56
C GLY A 110 -3.14 11.33 16.70
N ILE A 111 -1.86 11.04 16.89
CA ILE A 111 -1.17 9.99 16.13
C ILE A 111 -1.46 8.65 16.84
N PRO A 112 -2.07 7.66 16.18
CA PRO A 112 -2.41 6.39 16.82
C PRO A 112 -1.17 5.51 17.02
N SER A 113 -1.29 4.51 17.92
CA SER A 113 -0.22 3.54 18.20
C SER A 113 0.19 2.69 16.98
N SER A 114 -0.67 2.62 15.95
CA SER A 114 -0.39 1.92 14.68
C SER A 114 0.50 2.71 13.71
N TYR A 115 0.86 3.95 14.03
CA TYR A 115 1.82 4.70 13.24
C TYR A 115 3.22 4.09 13.35
N VAL A 116 3.80 3.69 12.23
CA VAL A 116 5.22 3.30 12.13
C VAL A 116 6.00 4.54 11.74
N PRO A 117 6.90 5.06 12.61
CA PRO A 117 7.55 6.34 12.40
C PRO A 117 8.25 6.44 11.05
N PHE A 118 7.84 7.45 10.25
CA PHE A 118 8.45 7.81 8.97
C PHE A 118 8.48 6.69 7.93
N ARG A 119 7.56 5.70 8.03
CA ARG A 119 7.54 4.52 7.16
C ARG A 119 7.39 4.88 5.69
N ASN A 120 6.51 5.81 5.34
CA ASN A 120 6.25 6.14 3.93
C ASN A 120 7.48 6.73 3.23
N ALA A 121 8.39 7.40 3.96
CA ALA A 121 9.68 7.82 3.39
C ALA A 121 10.55 6.63 2.98
N HIS A 122 10.62 5.59 3.81
CA HIS A 122 11.37 4.37 3.49
C HIS A 122 10.75 3.62 2.29
N LEU A 123 9.41 3.58 2.21
CA LEU A 123 8.69 2.99 1.08
C LEU A 123 8.99 3.73 -0.22
N LEU A 124 8.92 5.06 -0.19
CA LEU A 124 9.21 5.91 -1.35
C LEU A 124 10.68 5.82 -1.76
N ALA A 125 11.62 5.80 -0.82
CA ALA A 125 13.05 5.66 -1.13
C ALA A 125 13.34 4.33 -1.84
N ALA A 126 12.73 3.22 -1.37
CA ALA A 126 12.86 1.93 -2.01
C ALA A 126 12.24 1.92 -3.42
N ALA A 127 11.06 2.51 -3.58
CA ALA A 127 10.39 2.63 -4.88
C ALA A 127 11.19 3.50 -5.86
N ALA A 128 11.79 4.59 -5.36
CA ALA A 128 12.65 5.47 -6.16
C ALA A 128 13.90 4.74 -6.67
N SER A 129 14.58 4.03 -5.78
CA SER A 129 15.78 3.26 -6.14
C SER A 129 15.48 2.21 -7.21
N TRP A 130 14.37 1.48 -7.06
CA TRP A 130 13.96 0.49 -8.05
C TRP A 130 13.46 1.15 -9.33
N GLY A 131 12.63 2.19 -9.21
CA GLY A 131 12.10 2.95 -10.35
C GLY A 131 13.20 3.52 -11.23
N GLU A 132 14.29 4.04 -10.63
CA GLU A 132 15.46 4.52 -11.36
C GLU A 132 16.16 3.40 -12.15
N VAL A 133 16.25 2.19 -11.58
CA VAL A 133 16.88 1.03 -12.24
C VAL A 133 16.05 0.53 -13.44
N ILE A 134 14.72 0.53 -13.32
CA ILE A 134 13.83 0.04 -14.38
C ILE A 134 13.28 1.15 -15.29
N ASN A 135 13.80 2.38 -15.17
CA ASN A 135 13.38 3.56 -15.92
C ASN A 135 11.88 3.89 -15.80
N ALA A 136 11.29 3.68 -14.61
CA ALA A 136 9.90 4.05 -14.36
C ALA A 136 9.69 5.57 -14.43
N ARG A 137 8.52 6.00 -14.89
CA ARG A 137 8.13 7.41 -15.00
C ARG A 137 7.29 7.90 -13.81
N ALA A 138 6.69 6.98 -13.06
CA ALA A 138 5.87 7.32 -11.91
C ALA A 138 6.02 6.31 -10.76
N ILE A 139 5.76 6.79 -9.54
CA ILE A 139 5.58 5.97 -8.34
C ILE A 139 4.17 6.24 -7.79
N TYR A 140 3.32 5.21 -7.73
CA TYR A 140 1.99 5.29 -7.15
C TYR A 140 1.99 4.77 -5.72
N ILE A 141 1.40 5.54 -4.81
CA ILE A 141 1.23 5.17 -3.39
C ILE A 141 -0.18 5.47 -2.91
N GLY A 142 -0.82 4.48 -2.28
CA GLY A 142 -2.19 4.54 -1.76
C GLY A 142 -2.30 5.22 -0.40
N ALA A 143 -1.70 6.39 -0.24
CA ALA A 143 -1.82 7.18 0.98
C ALA A 143 -3.14 7.95 1.01
N VAL A 144 -3.74 8.05 2.20
CA VAL A 144 -5.01 8.75 2.43
C VAL A 144 -4.82 9.74 3.59
N ALA A 145 -5.16 11.00 3.37
CA ALA A 145 -5.06 12.06 4.37
C ALA A 145 -6.39 12.31 5.11
N GLU A 146 -7.51 12.23 4.41
CA GLU A 146 -8.85 12.66 4.90
C GLU A 146 -9.38 11.77 6.04
N ASP A 147 -9.57 10.49 5.78
CA ASP A 147 -10.10 9.51 6.73
C ASP A 147 -9.00 8.70 7.41
N SER A 148 -7.78 9.22 7.37
CA SER A 148 -6.64 8.50 7.92
C SER A 148 -6.50 8.74 9.41
N SER A 149 -5.79 7.86 10.02
CA SER A 149 -5.40 7.84 11.41
C SER A 149 -4.45 9.00 11.83
N GLY A 150 -4.34 10.09 11.04
CA GLY A 150 -3.51 11.24 11.39
C GLY A 150 -2.01 11.03 11.22
N TYR A 151 -1.58 10.11 10.37
CA TYR A 151 -0.15 9.87 10.10
C TYR A 151 0.51 11.08 9.44
N PRO A 152 1.61 11.61 10.00
CA PRO A 152 2.29 12.78 9.46
C PRO A 152 2.78 12.60 8.02
N ASP A 153 3.21 11.38 7.68
CA ASP A 153 3.73 10.99 6.38
C ASP A 153 2.65 10.54 5.37
N CYS A 154 1.36 10.84 5.68
CA CYS A 154 0.23 10.71 4.74
C CYS A 154 -0.29 12.07 4.26
N ARG A 155 0.34 13.18 4.62
CA ARG A 155 -0.09 14.54 4.22
C ARG A 155 0.37 14.88 2.81
N PRO A 156 -0.42 15.63 2.01
CA PRO A 156 -0.04 16.06 0.68
C PRO A 156 1.31 16.80 0.65
N GLU A 157 1.59 17.64 1.65
CA GLU A 157 2.82 18.43 1.76
C GLU A 157 4.07 17.53 1.92
N PHE A 158 3.91 16.36 2.57
CA PHE A 158 4.98 15.39 2.70
C PHE A 158 5.41 14.85 1.33
N TYR A 159 4.44 14.49 0.46
CA TYR A 159 4.73 13.97 -0.88
C TYR A 159 5.31 15.04 -1.81
N GLN A 160 4.85 16.29 -1.70
CA GLN A 160 5.44 17.42 -2.43
C GLN A 160 6.91 17.65 -2.04
N ALA A 161 7.21 17.61 -0.73
CA ALA A 161 8.59 17.73 -0.26
C ALA A 161 9.44 16.53 -0.69
N PHE A 162 8.88 15.31 -0.65
CA PHE A 162 9.60 14.10 -1.06
C PHE A 162 9.86 14.08 -2.57
N GLN A 163 8.98 14.64 -3.41
CA GLN A 163 9.24 14.85 -4.84
C GLN A 163 10.51 15.67 -5.05
N THR A 164 10.67 16.77 -4.31
CA THR A 164 11.89 17.58 -4.39
C THR A 164 13.14 16.79 -4.00
N VAL A 165 13.04 15.92 -2.97
CA VAL A 165 14.15 15.01 -2.60
C VAL A 165 14.50 14.06 -3.75
N LEU A 166 13.48 13.54 -4.42
CA LEU A 166 13.63 12.64 -5.55
C LEU A 166 14.35 13.35 -6.72
N ASP A 167 13.88 14.55 -7.08
CA ASP A 167 14.39 15.34 -8.20
C ASP A 167 15.88 15.74 -7.99
N LEU A 168 16.27 15.95 -6.73
CA LEU A 168 17.65 16.31 -6.38
C LEU A 168 18.56 15.10 -6.10
N GLY A 169 17.97 13.95 -5.78
CA GLY A 169 18.69 12.79 -5.26
C GLY A 169 18.88 11.65 -6.25
N THR A 170 18.28 11.73 -7.44
CA THR A 170 18.41 10.74 -8.51
C THR A 170 19.33 11.23 -9.62
N ARG A 171 19.63 10.37 -10.59
CA ARG A 171 20.46 10.74 -11.75
C ARG A 171 19.80 11.86 -12.57
N PRO A 172 20.57 12.71 -13.25
CA PRO A 172 20.03 13.84 -14.03
C PRO A 172 19.03 13.45 -15.13
N GLU A 173 19.15 12.25 -15.67
CA GLU A 173 18.25 11.69 -16.69
C GLU A 173 17.00 11.03 -16.10
N THR A 174 16.97 10.82 -14.78
CA THR A 174 15.82 10.24 -14.09
C THR A 174 14.69 11.26 -13.95
N SER A 175 13.49 10.88 -14.39
CA SER A 175 12.29 11.70 -14.26
C SER A 175 11.15 10.83 -13.72
N ILE A 176 10.97 10.82 -12.41
CA ILE A 176 9.95 10.02 -11.71
C ILE A 176 9.00 10.96 -10.96
N THR A 177 7.70 10.84 -11.24
CA THR A 177 6.66 11.62 -10.53
C THR A 177 5.98 10.77 -9.47
N ILE A 178 5.86 11.29 -8.23
CA ILE A 178 5.09 10.65 -7.17
C ILE A 178 3.60 10.94 -7.38
N LYS A 179 2.80 9.90 -7.50
CA LYS A 179 1.35 9.93 -7.69
C LYS A 179 0.64 9.43 -6.43
N THR A 180 -0.25 10.23 -5.89
CA THR A 180 -1.06 9.93 -4.70
C THR A 180 -2.55 10.08 -5.03
N PRO A 181 -3.12 9.22 -5.93
CA PRO A 181 -4.41 9.48 -6.55
C PRO A 181 -5.58 9.49 -5.55
N VAL A 182 -5.46 8.77 -4.43
CA VAL A 182 -6.51 8.64 -3.42
C VAL A 182 -6.32 9.54 -2.19
N ILE A 183 -5.30 10.40 -2.17
CA ILE A 183 -4.86 11.12 -0.96
C ILE A 183 -5.94 12.03 -0.36
N ARG A 184 -6.80 12.61 -1.18
CA ARG A 184 -7.90 13.51 -0.77
C ARG A 184 -9.28 12.83 -0.79
N MET A 185 -9.33 11.54 -1.09
CA MET A 185 -10.57 10.78 -1.13
C MET A 185 -10.96 10.30 0.27
N ARG A 186 -12.24 10.36 0.59
CA ARG A 186 -12.79 9.62 1.73
C ARG A 186 -12.74 8.12 1.43
N LYS A 187 -12.66 7.30 2.45
CA LYS A 187 -12.60 5.83 2.30
C LYS A 187 -13.76 5.29 1.46
N SER A 188 -14.96 5.84 1.61
CA SER A 188 -16.14 5.46 0.80
C SER A 188 -16.01 5.83 -0.68
N GLU A 189 -15.32 6.92 -1.00
CA GLU A 189 -15.03 7.32 -2.38
C GLU A 189 -13.99 6.39 -3.01
N ILE A 190 -13.00 5.94 -2.21
CA ILE A 190 -12.02 4.93 -2.65
C ILE A 190 -12.72 3.60 -2.98
N VAL A 191 -13.68 3.15 -2.13
CA VAL A 191 -14.46 1.94 -2.42
C VAL A 191 -15.23 2.08 -3.73
N ARG A 192 -15.96 3.21 -3.94
CA ARG A 192 -16.71 3.45 -5.19
C ARG A 192 -15.78 3.43 -6.39
N LYS A 193 -14.66 4.18 -6.31
CA LYS A 193 -13.67 4.21 -7.40
C LYS A 193 -13.12 2.81 -7.70
N GLY A 194 -12.85 2.01 -6.67
CA GLY A 194 -12.40 0.62 -6.84
C GLY A 194 -13.45 -0.25 -7.52
N LEU A 195 -14.73 -0.11 -7.15
CA LEU A 195 -15.83 -0.83 -7.80
C LEU A 195 -16.00 -0.41 -9.26
N ASP A 196 -15.93 0.89 -9.55
CA ASP A 196 -16.04 1.43 -10.91
C ASP A 196 -14.91 0.93 -11.83
N LEU A 197 -13.72 0.75 -11.29
CA LEU A 197 -12.55 0.24 -12.01
C LEU A 197 -12.44 -1.31 -12.00
N GLY A 198 -13.36 -2.01 -11.37
CA GLY A 198 -13.27 -3.47 -11.24
C GLY A 198 -12.09 -3.95 -10.39
N ALA A 199 -11.59 -3.11 -9.47
CA ALA A 199 -10.50 -3.50 -8.57
C ALA A 199 -10.86 -4.74 -7.74
N PRO A 200 -9.93 -5.71 -7.57
CA PRO A 200 -10.21 -6.97 -6.90
C PRO A 200 -10.27 -6.81 -5.36
N LEU A 201 -11.25 -6.05 -4.86
CA LEU A 201 -11.40 -5.73 -3.43
C LEU A 201 -11.54 -6.97 -2.54
N HIS A 202 -12.01 -8.09 -3.09
CA HIS A 202 -12.10 -9.39 -2.41
C HIS A 202 -10.74 -10.05 -2.14
N LEU A 203 -9.69 -9.66 -2.86
CA LEU A 203 -8.33 -10.14 -2.65
C LEU A 203 -7.57 -9.33 -1.59
N THR A 204 -8.10 -8.18 -1.17
CA THR A 204 -7.41 -7.26 -0.26
C THR A 204 -7.52 -7.68 1.20
N TRP A 205 -6.55 -7.25 2.01
CA TRP A 205 -6.54 -7.48 3.44
C TRP A 205 -6.20 -6.21 4.22
N SER A 206 -7.00 -5.90 5.23
CA SER A 206 -6.84 -4.68 6.02
C SER A 206 -6.68 -4.93 7.53
N CYS A 207 -7.06 -6.12 8.05
CA CYS A 207 -7.00 -6.40 9.47
C CYS A 207 -5.56 -6.34 10.00
N TYR A 208 -5.35 -5.67 11.14
CA TYR A 208 -4.04 -5.55 11.78
C TYR A 208 -3.69 -6.73 12.70
N GLN A 209 -4.64 -7.58 13.04
CA GLN A 209 -4.49 -8.62 14.06
C GLN A 209 -4.55 -10.04 13.49
N GLU A 210 -5.50 -10.29 12.61
CA GLU A 210 -5.85 -11.62 12.16
C GLU A 210 -5.44 -11.85 10.69
N SER A 211 -5.21 -13.12 10.33
CA SER A 211 -4.73 -13.49 9.00
C SER A 211 -5.73 -14.31 8.17
N GLU A 212 -6.72 -14.95 8.80
CA GLU A 212 -7.68 -15.81 8.11
C GLU A 212 -9.06 -15.17 7.99
N ILE A 213 -9.63 -14.72 9.13
CA ILE A 213 -10.91 -14.03 9.21
C ILE A 213 -10.66 -12.69 9.91
N ALA A 214 -11.06 -11.58 9.30
CA ALA A 214 -10.78 -10.26 9.84
C ALA A 214 -11.46 -10.05 11.21
N CYS A 215 -10.76 -9.43 12.17
CA CYS A 215 -11.27 -9.28 13.54
C CYS A 215 -12.55 -8.43 13.63
N GLY A 216 -12.76 -7.49 12.69
CA GLY A 216 -13.91 -6.58 12.70
C GLY A 216 -13.84 -5.47 13.75
N ASN A 217 -12.77 -5.38 14.56
CA ASN A 217 -12.71 -4.51 15.73
C ASN A 217 -11.50 -3.57 15.79
N CYS A 218 -10.45 -3.77 14.99
CA CYS A 218 -9.33 -2.81 14.92
C CYS A 218 -9.70 -1.61 14.03
N ASP A 219 -8.95 -0.51 14.15
CA ASP A 219 -9.19 0.74 13.39
C ASP A 219 -9.34 0.47 11.88
N SER A 220 -8.46 -0.33 11.31
CA SER A 220 -8.51 -0.63 9.87
C SER A 220 -9.77 -1.40 9.47
N CYS A 221 -10.22 -2.37 10.28
CA CYS A 221 -11.49 -3.07 10.03
C CYS A 221 -12.69 -2.12 10.15
N ALA A 222 -12.73 -1.28 11.19
CA ALA A 222 -13.81 -0.34 11.42
C ALA A 222 -13.91 0.70 10.28
N LEU A 223 -12.76 1.26 9.87
CA LEU A 223 -12.69 2.20 8.74
C LEU A 223 -13.16 1.55 7.43
N ARG A 224 -12.73 0.31 7.17
CA ARG A 224 -13.13 -0.44 5.98
C ARG A 224 -14.62 -0.75 5.96
N LEU A 225 -15.17 -1.27 7.04
CA LEU A 225 -16.62 -1.56 7.18
C LEU A 225 -17.47 -0.29 6.99
N ARG A 226 -17.04 0.83 7.61
CA ARG A 226 -17.69 2.14 7.42
C ARG A 226 -17.65 2.56 5.95
N ALA A 227 -16.48 2.42 5.30
CA ALA A 227 -16.31 2.81 3.91
C ALA A 227 -17.23 2.05 2.95
N PHE A 228 -17.34 0.73 3.07
CA PHE A 228 -18.25 -0.08 2.26
C PHE A 228 -19.72 0.27 2.51
N ARG A 229 -20.12 0.43 3.77
CA ARG A 229 -21.48 0.87 4.12
C ARG A 229 -21.82 2.22 3.50
N GLU A 230 -20.95 3.23 3.64
CA GLU A 230 -21.15 4.57 3.07
C GLU A 230 -21.07 4.59 1.53
N ALA A 231 -20.38 3.63 0.94
CA ALA A 231 -20.36 3.41 -0.50
C ALA A 231 -21.65 2.75 -1.01
N GLY A 232 -22.48 2.18 -0.12
CA GLY A 232 -23.68 1.44 -0.48
C GLY A 232 -23.38 0.04 -1.03
N ALA A 233 -22.24 -0.56 -0.68
CA ALA A 233 -21.78 -1.87 -1.15
C ALA A 233 -21.49 -2.81 0.03
N ALA A 234 -21.62 -4.12 -0.21
CA ALA A 234 -21.20 -5.14 0.75
C ALA A 234 -19.68 -5.33 0.68
N ASP A 235 -19.03 -5.41 1.85
CA ASP A 235 -17.62 -5.76 1.89
C ASP A 235 -17.44 -7.26 1.55
N PRO A 236 -16.60 -7.60 0.56
CA PRO A 236 -16.44 -8.98 0.11
C PRO A 236 -15.60 -9.88 1.04
N ILE A 237 -14.98 -9.35 2.10
CA ILE A 237 -14.21 -10.17 3.04
C ILE A 237 -15.05 -10.60 4.26
N THR A 238 -14.61 -11.66 4.95
CA THR A 238 -15.31 -12.21 6.12
C THR A 238 -14.75 -11.62 7.42
N TYR A 239 -15.64 -11.36 8.38
CA TYR A 239 -15.33 -10.84 9.71
C TYR A 239 -15.74 -11.79 10.83
N MET A 240 -14.96 -11.82 11.94
CA MET A 240 -15.29 -12.60 13.15
C MET A 240 -16.48 -12.02 13.91
N LEU A 241 -16.59 -10.70 13.95
CA LEU A 241 -17.71 -10.00 14.60
C LEU A 241 -18.79 -9.72 13.57
N ASP A 242 -20.04 -9.91 13.98
CA ASP A 242 -21.18 -9.50 13.18
C ASP A 242 -21.09 -7.99 12.88
N SER A 243 -21.03 -7.65 11.60
CA SER A 243 -20.90 -6.28 11.09
C SER A 243 -22.06 -5.37 11.54
N SER A 244 -23.15 -5.92 12.08
CA SER A 244 -24.27 -5.16 12.64
C SER A 244 -23.90 -4.32 13.88
N ARG A 245 -22.77 -4.60 14.55
CA ARG A 245 -22.30 -3.83 15.72
C ARG A 245 -21.78 -2.42 15.40
N PHE A 246 -21.48 -2.14 14.14
CA PHE A 246 -21.04 -0.81 13.67
C PHE A 246 -22.17 -0.04 12.95
N ALA A 247 -23.42 -0.43 13.19
CA ALA A 247 -24.63 0.20 12.65
C ALA A 247 -25.08 1.42 13.49
N TYR A 248 -24.17 2.41 13.70
CA TYR A 248 -24.53 3.69 14.32
C TYR A 248 -24.21 4.85 13.36
#